data_4ebb1ab020b5a805f79fff0e7b89ceed
#
_entry.id   4ebb1ab020b5a805f79fff0e7b89ceed
#
_cell.length_a   1.000
_cell.length_b   1.000
_cell.length_c   1.000
_cell.angle_alpha   90.00
_cell.angle_beta   90.00
_cell.angle_gamma   90.00
#
_symmetry.space_group_name_H-M   'P 1'
#
loop_
_entity.id
_entity.type
_entity.pdbx_description
1 polymer ?
#
loop_
_entity_poly.entity_id
_entity_poly.type
_entity_poly.pdbx_seq_one_letter_code
_entity_poly.pdbx_strand_id
1 'polypeptide(L)'
;CFLVEADTPGISIGKSEDKMGQQASSTNQVIFENCRIPRSALMGELNDGFRIAVGELAGGRIGVGSLALGIGLAAMDYARQYTTERQQFGATIASMQGPQWMMADAFTQLEASRLLLMSAASNKDEAKPFSKQASMAKLHATETANQVCYTTIETKTYTARFQQNRAKRHVQILPVRPVRSIERQVREKTD
;
A
#
# COMPACT_ATOMS: atom_id res chain seq x y z
N CYS A 1 -9.02 -11.04 -24.77
CA CYS A 1 -8.71 -9.65 -24.40
C CYS A 1 -8.71 -8.80 -25.66
N PHE A 2 -9.06 -7.50 -25.55
CA PHE A 2 -9.10 -6.59 -26.70
C PHE A 2 -8.44 -5.27 -26.32
N LEU A 3 -7.69 -4.70 -27.25
CA LEU A 3 -7.16 -3.35 -27.14
C LEU A 3 -8.12 -2.40 -27.87
N VAL A 4 -8.71 -1.46 -27.13
CA VAL A 4 -9.76 -0.57 -27.66
C VAL A 4 -9.40 0.87 -27.35
N GLU A 5 -9.52 1.76 -28.34
CA GLU A 5 -9.30 3.19 -28.15
C GLU A 5 -10.45 3.82 -27.35
N ALA A 6 -10.13 4.81 -26.53
CA ALA A 6 -11.10 5.41 -25.59
C ALA A 6 -12.23 6.17 -26.30
N ASP A 7 -12.01 6.63 -27.53
CA ASP A 7 -12.98 7.34 -28.35
C ASP A 7 -13.80 6.41 -29.28
N THR A 8 -13.66 5.09 -29.11
CA THR A 8 -14.44 4.12 -29.89
C THR A 8 -15.95 4.32 -29.63
N PRO A 9 -16.78 4.42 -30.69
CA PRO A 9 -18.22 4.57 -30.54
C PRO A 9 -18.83 3.44 -29.69
N GLY A 10 -19.66 3.81 -28.71
CA GLY A 10 -20.28 2.88 -27.78
C GLY A 10 -19.46 2.64 -26.50
N ILE A 11 -18.35 3.37 -26.30
CA ILE A 11 -17.65 3.42 -25.01
C ILE A 11 -17.99 4.73 -24.30
N SER A 12 -18.30 4.62 -23.02
CA SER A 12 -18.44 5.77 -22.13
C SER A 12 -17.79 5.52 -20.78
N ILE A 13 -17.29 6.59 -20.19
CA ILE A 13 -16.63 6.55 -18.88
C ILE A 13 -17.58 7.13 -17.84
N GLY A 14 -17.89 6.35 -16.83
CA GLY A 14 -18.73 6.74 -15.71
C GLY A 14 -18.06 7.74 -14.77
N LYS A 15 -18.78 8.15 -13.73
CA LYS A 15 -18.27 9.06 -12.70
C LYS A 15 -17.02 8.48 -12.04
N SER A 16 -16.05 9.37 -11.74
CA SER A 16 -14.88 9.00 -10.97
C SER A 16 -15.24 8.67 -9.53
N GLU A 17 -14.69 7.59 -9.00
CA GLU A 17 -14.85 7.18 -7.61
C GLU A 17 -14.17 8.15 -6.65
N ASP A 18 -14.83 8.45 -5.55
CA ASP A 18 -14.26 9.22 -4.44
C ASP A 18 -13.46 8.27 -3.54
N LYS A 19 -12.12 8.38 -3.59
CA LYS A 19 -11.21 7.46 -2.92
C LYS A 19 -10.51 8.13 -1.74
N MET A 20 -10.23 7.34 -0.71
CA MET A 20 -9.49 7.78 0.49
C MET A 20 -8.04 8.17 0.18
N GLY A 21 -7.45 7.65 -0.90
CA GLY A 21 -6.09 7.93 -1.35
C GLY A 21 -5.91 7.65 -2.83
N GLN A 22 -4.72 7.94 -3.36
CA GLN A 22 -4.42 7.77 -4.79
C GLN A 22 -5.40 8.53 -5.71
N GLN A 23 -5.81 9.73 -5.31
CA GLN A 23 -6.85 10.52 -6.01
C GLN A 23 -6.43 10.94 -7.42
N ALA A 24 -5.13 11.11 -7.64
CA ALA A 24 -4.58 11.44 -8.98
C ALA A 24 -4.70 10.26 -9.98
N SER A 25 -4.90 9.03 -9.51
CA SER A 25 -5.20 7.87 -10.35
C SER A 25 -6.70 7.67 -10.40
N SER A 26 -7.36 8.06 -11.50
CA SER A 26 -8.80 7.93 -11.65
C SER A 26 -9.25 6.47 -11.64
N THR A 27 -10.39 6.20 -11.01
CA THR A 27 -11.07 4.91 -11.00
C THR A 27 -12.50 5.15 -11.42
N ASN A 28 -12.92 4.54 -12.53
CA ASN A 28 -14.21 4.81 -13.16
C ASN A 28 -14.82 3.51 -13.66
N GLN A 29 -16.13 3.49 -13.82
CA GLN A 29 -16.79 2.47 -14.61
C GLN A 29 -16.48 2.70 -16.09
N VAL A 30 -16.25 1.63 -16.84
CA VAL A 30 -16.19 1.64 -18.29
C VAL A 30 -17.43 0.93 -18.81
N ILE A 31 -18.23 1.64 -19.59
CA ILE A 31 -19.53 1.18 -20.08
C ILE A 31 -19.42 0.93 -21.57
N PHE A 32 -19.91 -0.22 -22.02
CA PHE A 32 -19.93 -0.60 -23.42
C PHE A 32 -21.39 -0.78 -23.89
N GLU A 33 -21.82 0.03 -24.85
CA GLU A 33 -23.16 -0.01 -25.42
C GLU A 33 -23.07 -0.15 -26.94
N ASN A 34 -23.43 -1.30 -27.48
CA ASN A 34 -23.33 -1.59 -28.92
C ASN A 34 -21.95 -1.30 -29.53
N CYS A 35 -20.90 -1.42 -28.72
CA CYS A 35 -19.53 -1.15 -29.14
C CYS A 35 -19.06 -2.24 -30.11
N ARG A 36 -18.71 -1.81 -31.34
CA ARG A 36 -18.18 -2.71 -32.38
C ARG A 36 -16.69 -2.44 -32.54
N ILE A 37 -15.88 -3.48 -32.37
CA ILE A 37 -14.43 -3.43 -32.50
C ILE A 37 -13.95 -4.38 -33.58
N PRO A 38 -12.90 -4.04 -34.32
CA PRO A 38 -12.35 -4.90 -35.34
C PRO A 38 -11.69 -6.14 -34.75
N ARG A 39 -11.68 -7.25 -35.49
CA ARG A 39 -11.01 -8.49 -35.05
C ARG A 39 -9.52 -8.30 -34.82
N SER A 40 -8.89 -7.35 -35.50
CA SER A 40 -7.47 -6.99 -35.33
C SER A 40 -7.16 -6.39 -33.93
N ALA A 41 -8.18 -5.92 -33.20
CA ALA A 41 -8.04 -5.47 -31.81
C ALA A 41 -7.93 -6.62 -30.80
N LEU A 42 -8.09 -7.89 -31.23
CA LEU A 42 -7.92 -9.04 -30.37
C LEU A 42 -6.46 -9.18 -29.95
N MET A 43 -6.23 -9.23 -28.65
CA MET A 43 -4.91 -9.45 -28.03
C MET A 43 -4.82 -10.89 -27.53
N GLY A 44 -3.89 -11.65 -28.08
CA GLY A 44 -3.75 -13.09 -27.83
C GLY A 44 -4.82 -13.92 -28.55
N GLU A 45 -5.12 -15.09 -28.01
CA GLU A 45 -6.12 -16.00 -28.58
C GLU A 45 -7.52 -15.73 -28.03
N LEU A 46 -8.54 -16.21 -28.74
CA LEU A 46 -9.91 -16.14 -28.29
C LEU A 46 -10.06 -16.90 -26.95
N ASN A 47 -10.72 -16.29 -25.97
CA ASN A 47 -10.91 -16.80 -24.61
C ASN A 47 -9.64 -16.82 -23.71
N ASP A 48 -8.54 -16.24 -24.14
CA ASP A 48 -7.29 -16.17 -23.37
C ASP A 48 -7.18 -14.93 -22.44
N GLY A 49 -8.21 -14.08 -22.43
CA GLY A 49 -8.20 -12.82 -21.73
C GLY A 49 -7.96 -12.94 -20.23
N PHE A 50 -8.47 -14.00 -19.58
CA PHE A 50 -8.23 -14.23 -18.16
C PHE A 50 -6.74 -14.51 -17.87
N ARG A 51 -6.08 -15.32 -18.67
CA ARG A 51 -4.64 -15.62 -18.52
C ARG A 51 -3.79 -14.35 -18.69
N ILE A 52 -4.12 -13.52 -19.67
CA ILE A 52 -3.45 -12.24 -19.91
C ILE A 52 -3.61 -11.32 -18.69
N ALA A 53 -4.84 -11.12 -18.23
CA ALA A 53 -5.12 -10.24 -17.07
C ALA A 53 -4.42 -10.69 -15.80
N VAL A 54 -4.42 -11.98 -15.47
CA VAL A 54 -3.73 -12.53 -14.29
C VAL A 54 -2.22 -12.40 -14.41
N GLY A 55 -1.67 -12.54 -15.64
CA GLY A 55 -0.25 -12.34 -15.90
C GLY A 55 0.21 -10.91 -15.57
N GLU A 56 -0.55 -9.92 -16.02
CA GLU A 56 -0.28 -8.50 -15.74
C GLU A 56 -0.40 -8.17 -14.23
N LEU A 57 -1.40 -8.75 -13.54
CA LEU A 57 -1.55 -8.55 -12.10
C LEU A 57 -0.35 -9.08 -11.29
N ALA A 58 0.30 -10.14 -11.75
CA ALA A 58 1.49 -10.65 -11.08
C ALA A 58 2.66 -9.65 -11.15
N GLY A 59 2.87 -9.00 -12.31
CA GLY A 59 3.84 -7.91 -12.46
C GLY A 59 3.45 -6.66 -11.66
N GLY A 60 2.18 -6.27 -11.69
CA GLY A 60 1.63 -5.14 -10.95
C GLY A 60 1.85 -5.24 -9.44
N ARG A 61 1.87 -6.45 -8.86
CA ARG A 61 2.17 -6.65 -7.42
C ARG A 61 3.56 -6.15 -7.03
N ILE A 62 4.56 -6.31 -7.89
CA ILE A 62 5.92 -5.77 -7.64
C ILE A 62 5.86 -4.24 -7.60
N GLY A 63 5.18 -3.61 -8.56
CA GLY A 63 5.03 -2.15 -8.63
C GLY A 63 4.32 -1.57 -7.40
N VAL A 64 3.18 -2.16 -7.01
CA VAL A 64 2.41 -1.71 -5.81
C VAL A 64 3.21 -1.96 -4.52
N GLY A 65 3.93 -3.08 -4.42
CA GLY A 65 4.81 -3.34 -3.29
C GLY A 65 5.95 -2.31 -3.18
N SER A 66 6.55 -1.93 -4.31
CA SER A 66 7.60 -0.91 -4.37
C SER A 66 7.08 0.48 -3.99
N LEU A 67 5.86 0.84 -4.42
CA LEU A 67 5.19 2.07 -3.99
C LEU A 67 5.02 2.10 -2.45
N ALA A 68 4.53 1.00 -1.88
CA ALA A 68 4.36 0.89 -0.43
C ALA A 68 5.69 0.99 0.33
N LEU A 69 6.74 0.33 -0.17
CA LEU A 69 8.09 0.44 0.40
C LEU A 69 8.59 1.89 0.38
N GLY A 70 8.40 2.62 -0.73
CA GLY A 70 8.79 4.03 -0.85
C GLY A 70 8.08 4.92 0.17
N ILE A 71 6.78 4.70 0.40
CA ILE A 71 5.99 5.41 1.43
C ILE A 71 6.56 5.11 2.83
N GLY A 72 6.83 3.85 3.14
CA GLY A 72 7.41 3.46 4.43
C GLY A 72 8.79 4.07 4.68
N LEU A 73 9.66 4.07 3.68
CA LEU A 73 10.99 4.70 3.76
C LEU A 73 10.89 6.20 4.01
N ALA A 74 10.03 6.91 3.27
CA ALA A 74 9.82 8.34 3.46
C ALA A 74 9.28 8.67 4.87
N ALA A 75 8.35 7.87 5.38
CA ALA A 75 7.84 8.01 6.74
C ALA A 75 8.94 7.82 7.79
N MET A 76 9.82 6.83 7.61
CA MET A 76 10.93 6.58 8.53
C MET A 76 12.00 7.67 8.46
N ASP A 77 12.35 8.18 7.29
CA ASP A 77 13.29 9.30 7.17
C ASP A 77 12.77 10.54 7.90
N TYR A 78 11.49 10.81 7.75
CA TYR A 78 10.85 11.89 8.48
C TYR A 78 10.89 11.68 10.02
N ALA A 79 10.58 10.47 10.50
CA ALA A 79 10.68 10.13 11.91
C ALA A 79 12.10 10.28 12.45
N ARG A 80 13.11 9.79 11.69
CA ARG A 80 14.53 9.89 12.03
C ARG A 80 14.96 11.35 12.18
N GLN A 81 14.62 12.20 11.20
CA GLN A 81 14.95 13.62 11.27
C GLN A 81 14.29 14.27 12.48
N TYR A 82 12.98 14.08 12.67
CA TYR A 82 12.26 14.65 13.80
C TYR A 82 12.86 14.26 15.16
N THR A 83 13.25 13.00 15.33
CA THR A 83 13.80 12.50 16.61
C THR A 83 15.21 13.04 16.89
N THR A 84 15.98 13.39 15.88
CA THR A 84 17.31 14.01 16.07
C THR A 84 17.23 15.49 16.42
N GLU A 85 16.18 16.19 16.01
CA GLU A 85 15.98 17.62 16.27
C GLU A 85 15.18 17.88 17.56
N ARG A 86 14.15 17.07 17.82
CA ARG A 86 13.24 17.28 18.97
C ARG A 86 13.91 16.89 20.28
N GLN A 87 13.92 17.82 21.24
CA GLN A 87 14.43 17.61 22.58
C GLN A 87 13.28 17.46 23.59
N GLN A 88 13.44 16.51 24.51
CA GLN A 88 12.58 16.31 25.69
C GLN A 88 13.44 15.75 26.83
N PHE A 89 13.10 16.15 28.08
CA PHE A 89 13.84 15.72 29.29
C PHE A 89 15.35 16.01 29.22
N GLY A 90 15.75 17.10 28.57
CA GLY A 90 17.16 17.50 28.45
C GLY A 90 17.99 16.76 27.40
N ALA A 91 17.36 15.92 26.56
CA ALA A 91 18.04 15.14 25.51
C ALA A 91 17.20 15.05 24.25
N THR A 92 17.83 14.68 23.12
CA THR A 92 17.09 14.41 21.89
C THR A 92 16.26 13.14 22.03
N ILE A 93 15.11 13.06 21.33
CA ILE A 93 14.28 11.84 21.34
C ILE A 93 15.08 10.65 20.80
N ALA A 94 15.96 10.87 19.82
CA ALA A 94 16.81 9.84 19.23
C ALA A 94 17.76 9.18 20.26
N SER A 95 18.08 9.84 21.38
CA SER A 95 18.90 9.26 22.46
C SER A 95 18.12 8.32 23.38
N MET A 96 16.80 8.27 23.26
CA MET A 96 15.94 7.45 24.09
C MET A 96 15.80 6.05 23.52
N GLN A 97 15.96 5.02 24.34
CA GLN A 97 16.00 3.62 23.94
C GLN A 97 14.69 3.12 23.29
N GLY A 98 13.52 3.57 23.77
CA GLY A 98 12.23 3.18 23.20
C GLY A 98 12.09 3.55 21.72
N PRO A 99 12.24 4.83 21.33
CA PRO A 99 12.26 5.24 19.93
C PRO A 99 13.34 4.54 19.09
N GLN A 100 14.53 4.28 19.64
CA GLN A 100 15.58 3.53 18.95
C GLN A 100 15.13 2.12 18.56
N TRP A 101 14.49 1.38 19.48
CA TRP A 101 13.96 0.06 19.19
C TRP A 101 12.85 0.09 18.13
N MET A 102 11.90 1.02 18.27
CA MET A 102 10.83 1.18 17.30
C MET A 102 11.36 1.45 15.89
N MET A 103 12.38 2.30 15.77
CA MET A 103 13.01 2.58 14.47
C MET A 103 13.81 1.38 13.95
N ALA A 104 14.54 0.67 14.80
CA ALA A 104 15.31 -0.53 14.42
C ALA A 104 14.39 -1.63 13.85
N ASP A 105 13.27 -1.89 14.51
CA ASP A 105 12.27 -2.86 14.04
C ASP A 105 11.67 -2.43 12.69
N ALA A 106 11.30 -1.16 12.56
CA ALA A 106 10.73 -0.61 11.33
C ALA A 106 11.71 -0.70 10.15
N PHE A 107 12.98 -0.30 10.35
CA PHE A 107 14.01 -0.41 9.31
C PHE A 107 14.27 -1.86 8.91
N THR A 108 14.29 -2.78 9.87
CA THR A 108 14.47 -4.21 9.59
C THR A 108 13.35 -4.74 8.68
N GLN A 109 12.10 -4.39 8.98
CA GLN A 109 10.95 -4.81 8.16
C GLN A 109 10.94 -4.16 6.77
N LEU A 110 11.35 -2.90 6.66
CA LEU A 110 11.50 -2.23 5.36
C LEU A 110 12.59 -2.89 4.51
N GLU A 111 13.72 -3.26 5.11
CA GLU A 111 14.80 -3.96 4.40
C GLU A 111 14.36 -5.35 3.96
N ALA A 112 13.64 -6.10 4.80
CA ALA A 112 13.06 -7.38 4.41
C ALA A 112 12.08 -7.22 3.23
N SER A 113 11.25 -6.17 3.25
CA SER A 113 10.35 -5.84 2.14
C SER A 113 11.12 -5.55 0.85
N ARG A 114 12.21 -4.79 0.94
CA ARG A 114 13.09 -4.46 -0.19
C ARG A 114 13.68 -5.73 -0.82
N LEU A 115 14.22 -6.61 0.00
CA LEU A 115 14.83 -7.86 -0.46
C LEU A 115 13.81 -8.80 -1.13
N LEU A 116 12.60 -8.92 -0.59
CA LEU A 116 11.50 -9.69 -1.20
C LEU A 116 11.11 -9.12 -2.56
N LEU A 117 11.00 -7.80 -2.69
CA LEU A 117 10.68 -7.12 -3.95
C LEU A 117 11.79 -7.33 -4.99
N MET A 118 13.05 -7.18 -4.59
CA MET A 118 14.20 -7.41 -5.46
C MET A 118 14.25 -8.86 -5.95
N SER A 119 14.00 -9.82 -5.07
CA SER A 119 13.94 -11.25 -5.44
C SER A 119 12.81 -11.54 -6.45
N ALA A 120 11.64 -10.93 -6.27
CA ALA A 120 10.54 -11.07 -7.22
C ALA A 120 10.83 -10.43 -8.58
N ALA A 121 11.47 -9.26 -8.58
CA ALA A 121 11.87 -8.55 -9.79
C ALA A 121 12.94 -9.33 -10.57
N SER A 122 14.00 -9.81 -9.88
CA SER A 122 15.05 -10.62 -10.50
C SER A 122 14.49 -11.88 -11.16
N ASN A 123 13.60 -12.60 -10.47
CA ASN A 123 12.95 -13.77 -11.07
C ASN A 123 12.15 -13.42 -12.34
N LYS A 124 11.48 -12.28 -12.35
CA LYS A 124 10.75 -11.79 -13.54
C LYS A 124 11.71 -11.48 -14.69
N ASP A 125 12.80 -10.78 -14.42
CA ASP A 125 13.79 -10.39 -15.43
C ASP A 125 14.50 -11.61 -16.02
N GLU A 126 14.72 -12.65 -15.20
CA GLU A 126 15.28 -13.93 -15.64
C GLU A 126 14.25 -14.90 -16.27
N ALA A 127 13.03 -14.43 -16.55
CA ALA A 127 11.92 -15.24 -17.05
C ALA A 127 11.58 -16.51 -16.22
N LYS A 128 11.90 -16.46 -14.91
CA LYS A 128 11.57 -17.52 -13.95
C LYS A 128 10.16 -17.33 -13.37
N PRO A 129 9.53 -18.40 -12.84
CA PRO A 129 8.28 -18.25 -12.11
C PRO A 129 8.42 -17.28 -10.92
N PHE A 130 7.65 -16.20 -10.89
CA PHE A 130 7.76 -15.12 -9.90
C PHE A 130 6.46 -14.78 -9.17
N SER A 131 5.31 -15.32 -9.61
CA SER A 131 3.99 -14.93 -9.09
C SER A 131 3.86 -15.14 -7.57
N LYS A 132 4.43 -16.23 -7.03
CA LYS A 132 4.47 -16.49 -5.59
C LYS A 132 5.30 -15.42 -4.87
N GLN A 133 6.50 -15.15 -5.34
CA GLN A 133 7.42 -14.16 -4.76
C GLN A 133 6.81 -12.75 -4.83
N ALA A 134 6.20 -12.38 -5.95
CA ALA A 134 5.51 -11.10 -6.12
C ALA A 134 4.33 -10.95 -5.13
N SER A 135 3.58 -12.03 -4.90
CA SER A 135 2.47 -12.02 -3.92
C SER A 135 2.97 -11.85 -2.49
N MET A 136 4.02 -12.56 -2.11
CA MET A 136 4.67 -12.44 -0.79
C MET A 136 5.26 -11.04 -0.59
N ALA A 137 5.99 -10.54 -1.59
CA ALA A 137 6.61 -9.23 -1.56
C ALA A 137 5.57 -8.10 -1.42
N LYS A 138 4.50 -8.13 -2.22
CA LYS A 138 3.41 -7.15 -2.12
C LYS A 138 2.76 -7.18 -0.75
N LEU A 139 2.37 -8.35 -0.26
CA LEU A 139 1.73 -8.50 1.05
C LEU A 139 2.62 -7.92 2.15
N HIS A 140 3.87 -8.38 2.24
CA HIS A 140 4.81 -7.94 3.26
C HIS A 140 5.07 -6.43 3.19
N ALA A 141 5.36 -5.89 2.00
CA ALA A 141 5.67 -4.46 1.84
C ALA A 141 4.48 -3.55 2.20
N THR A 142 3.25 -3.91 1.84
CA THR A 142 2.07 -3.09 2.16
C THR A 142 1.71 -3.12 3.64
N GLU A 143 1.79 -4.28 4.30
CA GLU A 143 1.58 -4.38 5.75
C GLU A 143 2.69 -3.65 6.52
N THR A 144 3.95 -3.83 6.11
CA THR A 144 5.09 -3.12 6.70
C THR A 144 4.95 -1.61 6.56
N ALA A 145 4.60 -1.10 5.38
CA ALA A 145 4.43 0.34 5.17
C ALA A 145 3.35 0.92 6.09
N ASN A 146 2.22 0.22 6.26
CA ASN A 146 1.15 0.62 7.16
C ASN A 146 1.64 0.66 8.62
N GLN A 147 2.33 -0.39 9.09
CA GLN A 147 2.89 -0.46 10.43
C GLN A 147 3.94 0.64 10.67
N VAL A 148 4.81 0.90 9.70
CA VAL A 148 5.85 1.92 9.77
C VAL A 148 5.26 3.33 9.84
N CYS A 149 4.22 3.63 9.05
CA CYS A 149 3.52 4.91 9.15
C CYS A 149 2.91 5.11 10.55
N TYR A 150 2.33 4.05 11.12
CA TYR A 150 1.80 4.09 12.49
C TYR A 150 2.94 4.32 13.51
N THR A 151 4.04 3.58 13.42
CA THR A 151 5.23 3.73 14.26
C THR A 151 5.81 5.15 14.17
N THR A 152 5.80 5.75 12.98
CA THR A 152 6.23 7.16 12.79
C THR A 152 5.39 8.13 13.61
N ILE A 153 4.06 7.95 13.61
CA ILE A 153 3.14 8.77 14.41
C ILE A 153 3.38 8.52 15.91
N GLU A 154 3.53 7.26 16.33
CA GLU A 154 3.82 6.92 17.74
C GLU A 154 5.14 7.53 18.21
N THR A 155 6.18 7.47 17.40
CA THR A 155 7.50 8.06 17.71
C THR A 155 7.38 9.58 17.93
N LYS A 156 6.56 10.28 17.12
CA LYS A 156 6.27 11.72 17.30
C LYS A 156 5.46 11.99 18.58
N THR A 157 4.52 11.14 18.91
CA THR A 157 3.63 11.29 20.06
C THR A 157 4.19 10.67 21.35
N TYR A 158 5.32 9.97 21.27
CA TYR A 158 5.95 9.28 22.39
C TYR A 158 6.12 10.19 23.60
N THR A 159 6.57 11.42 23.39
CA THR A 159 6.72 12.43 24.45
C THR A 159 5.40 12.99 24.96
N ALA A 160 4.42 13.16 24.10
CA ALA A 160 3.08 13.62 24.51
C ALA A 160 2.39 12.55 25.38
N ARG A 161 2.50 11.28 25.02
CA ARG A 161 1.96 10.15 25.82
C ARG A 161 2.65 10.03 27.19
N PHE A 162 3.96 10.23 27.27
CA PHE A 162 4.69 10.16 28.52
C PHE A 162 4.31 11.31 29.46
N GLN A 163 4.09 12.51 28.93
CA GLN A 163 3.61 13.66 29.68
C GLN A 163 2.15 13.50 30.13
N GLN A 164 1.27 12.96 29.27
CA GLN A 164 -0.13 12.69 29.63
C GLN A 164 -0.26 11.58 30.65
N ASN A 165 0.56 10.53 30.59
CA ASN A 165 0.54 9.46 31.59
C ASN A 165 1.09 9.90 32.96
N ARG A 166 1.91 10.92 33.00
CA ARG A 166 2.39 11.53 34.24
C ARG A 166 1.36 12.50 34.82
N ALA A 167 0.55 13.16 34.00
CA ALA A 167 -0.46 14.14 34.41
C ALA A 167 -1.85 13.55 34.66
N LYS A 168 -2.20 12.44 34.00
CA LYS A 168 -3.54 11.84 34.13
C LYS A 168 -3.48 10.31 34.04
N ARG A 169 -3.64 9.63 35.16
CA ARG A 169 -3.86 8.17 35.24
C ARG A 169 -5.21 7.72 34.67
N HIS A 170 -5.91 8.53 33.90
CA HIS A 170 -7.23 8.19 33.33
C HIS A 170 -7.43 8.84 31.97
N VAL A 171 -6.90 8.24 30.90
CA VAL A 171 -7.47 8.38 29.58
C VAL A 171 -7.52 6.99 28.96
N GLN A 172 -8.72 6.44 28.88
CA GLN A 172 -9.01 5.27 28.06
C GLN A 172 -8.71 5.60 26.60
N ILE A 173 -7.76 4.87 26.03
CA ILE A 173 -7.51 4.88 24.58
C ILE A 173 -8.72 4.19 23.96
N LEU A 174 -9.53 4.96 23.24
CA LEU A 174 -10.53 4.35 22.34
C LEU A 174 -9.77 3.52 21.31
N PRO A 175 -10.04 2.23 21.20
CA PRO A 175 -9.40 1.42 20.18
C PRO A 175 -9.79 1.96 18.80
N VAL A 176 -8.79 2.25 17.96
CA VAL A 176 -9.02 2.40 16.52
C VAL A 176 -9.64 1.08 16.08
N ARG A 177 -10.89 1.12 15.64
CA ARG A 177 -11.61 -0.08 15.18
C ARG A 177 -10.81 -0.70 14.04
N PRO A 178 -10.44 -1.98 14.11
CA PRO A 178 -9.80 -2.65 12.99
C PRO A 178 -10.73 -2.64 11.78
N VAL A 179 -10.16 -2.57 10.60
CA VAL A 179 -10.81 -2.52 9.27
C VAL A 179 -11.83 -3.67 9.00
N ARG A 180 -11.93 -4.66 9.90
CA ARG A 180 -12.95 -5.74 9.86
C ARG A 180 -14.41 -5.26 9.86
N SER A 181 -14.67 -3.97 10.13
CA SER A 181 -16.03 -3.43 10.07
C SER A 181 -16.51 -3.14 8.64
N ILE A 182 -15.61 -3.03 7.67
CA ILE A 182 -15.97 -2.76 6.26
C ILE A 182 -16.45 -4.04 5.57
N GLU A 183 -15.83 -5.19 5.88
CA GLU A 183 -16.25 -6.48 5.33
C GLU A 183 -17.65 -6.91 5.76
N ARG A 184 -18.09 -6.51 6.95
CA ARG A 184 -19.45 -6.76 7.42
C ARG A 184 -20.52 -5.93 6.72
N GLN A 185 -20.22 -4.66 6.43
CA GLN A 185 -21.15 -3.77 5.73
C GLN A 185 -21.33 -4.12 4.25
N VAL A 186 -20.34 -4.78 3.64
CA VAL A 186 -20.46 -5.28 2.26
C VAL A 186 -21.33 -6.53 2.20
N ARG A 187 -21.27 -7.42 3.20
CA ARG A 187 -22.11 -8.64 3.24
C ARG A 187 -23.58 -8.35 3.51
N GLU A 188 -23.89 -7.35 4.32
CA GLU A 188 -25.28 -7.00 4.67
C GLU A 188 -26.05 -6.25 3.56
N LYS A 189 -25.40 -5.91 2.45
CA LYS A 189 -26.04 -5.26 1.28
C LYS A 189 -26.16 -6.16 0.05
N THR A 190 -25.75 -7.43 0.16
CA THR A 190 -25.81 -8.42 -0.92
C THR A 190 -26.79 -9.58 -0.63
N ASP A 191 -27.49 -9.55 0.48
CA ASP A 191 -28.70 -10.32 0.81
C ASP A 191 -29.92 -9.39 0.77
#